data_70685719074e9e638a842aed8492d5e0
#
_entry.id   70685719074e9e638a842aed8492d5e0
#
_cell.length_a   1.000
_cell.length_b   1.000
_cell.length_c   1.000
_cell.angle_alpha   90.00
_cell.angle_beta   90.00
_cell.angle_gamma   90.00
#
_symmetry.space_group_name_H-M   'P 1'
#
loop_
_entity.id
_entity.type
_entity.pdbx_description
1 polymer ?
#
loop_
_entity_poly.entity_id
_entity_poly.type
_entity_poly.pdbx_seq_one_letter_code
_entity_poly.pdbx_strand_id
1 'polypeptide(L)'
;MKQITALLQELQIESNQKGCHSGGNWFGSGESIESYSPVDGSHLGTVQAATVEDYEQAIDQAEDAFLSFQKIPAPNRGALVRQFGNKLREKKDALGQLVSWEMGKSLQEGLGEVQEMIDICDFAVGLSRQLYGVTMTSERPLHRLYEQYHPLGLVGIISAFNFPVAVWSWNVALAWVCGNVCIWKPSEKTPLCSIACQNMINEVLQENKLPQGISTLITGGAAVGQWLAEDHRIALVSATGSTRMGKDVAQRVGARLGKSLLELGGNNAIIITPSADLDTAIRAAVFGAVGTCGQRCTSTRRLIVHESIFDSFTQSLQKAYTQLRIGNPLDENNHVGPLIDADAVETYKDALAKVEEAGGEWLVPGGALTGAAYQSGCYVKPAVALIDHDAAIVHQETFAPILYVMKYAGGIEEAIAIQNEVSQGLSSSIMSLNIQETETFLSHWGSDCGIANVNIGTSGAEIGGAFGGEKETGGGRESGSDAWKAYMRRQTNTINFSKDLPLAQGIVFDL
;
A
#
# COMPACT_ATOMS: atom_id res chain seq x y z
N MET A 1 5.38 14.57 -25.51
CA MET A 1 6.84 14.39 -25.45
C MET A 1 7.60 15.57 -24.80
N LYS A 2 7.52 16.83 -25.28
CA LYS A 2 8.28 17.93 -24.64
C LYS A 2 7.97 18.13 -23.15
N GLN A 3 6.74 17.95 -22.73
CA GLN A 3 6.33 18.14 -21.34
C GLN A 3 6.91 17.04 -20.42
N ILE A 4 6.84 15.77 -20.82
CA ILE A 4 7.41 14.67 -20.04
C ILE A 4 8.93 14.74 -19.95
N THR A 5 9.63 15.13 -21.03
CA THR A 5 11.08 15.29 -21.04
C THR A 5 11.53 16.34 -20.01
N ALA A 6 10.83 17.49 -19.95
CA ALA A 6 11.14 18.53 -18.96
C ALA A 6 10.87 18.05 -17.54
N LEU A 7 9.81 17.28 -17.34
CA LEU A 7 9.45 16.69 -16.06
C LEU A 7 10.52 15.70 -15.56
N LEU A 8 10.98 14.81 -16.43
CA LEU A 8 12.04 13.85 -16.09
C LEU A 8 13.36 14.56 -15.74
N GLN A 9 13.71 15.63 -16.49
CA GLN A 9 14.88 16.45 -16.17
C GLN A 9 14.76 17.16 -14.80
N GLU A 10 13.57 17.68 -14.48
CA GLU A 10 13.32 18.30 -13.18
C GLU A 10 13.47 17.32 -12.02
N LEU A 11 13.13 16.05 -12.24
CA LEU A 11 13.25 14.96 -11.26
C LEU A 11 14.61 14.25 -11.35
N GLN A 12 15.56 14.76 -12.17
CA GLN A 12 16.89 14.22 -12.37
C GLN A 12 16.90 12.77 -12.87
N ILE A 13 15.99 12.45 -13.78
CA ILE A 13 15.87 11.13 -14.40
C ILE A 13 16.43 11.17 -15.82
N GLU A 14 17.35 10.27 -16.12
CA GLU A 14 17.91 10.10 -17.47
C GLU A 14 17.05 9.16 -18.32
N SER A 15 17.10 9.33 -19.65
CA SER A 15 16.34 8.47 -20.58
C SER A 15 16.81 7.01 -20.57
N ASN A 16 18.05 6.75 -20.17
CA ASN A 16 18.63 5.42 -19.96
C ASN A 16 19.29 5.42 -18.57
N GLN A 17 18.50 5.03 -17.59
CA GLN A 17 18.84 5.16 -16.17
C GLN A 17 19.32 3.84 -15.61
N LYS A 18 20.37 3.88 -14.78
CA LYS A 18 20.69 2.75 -13.90
C LYS A 18 19.63 2.62 -12.83
N GLY A 19 19.15 1.39 -12.58
CA GLY A 19 18.01 1.14 -11.70
C GLY A 19 18.36 0.78 -10.27
N CYS A 20 19.65 0.75 -9.92
CA CYS A 20 20.09 0.45 -8.56
C CYS A 20 20.87 1.62 -8.00
N HIS A 21 20.67 1.92 -6.73
CA HIS A 21 21.42 2.94 -6.01
C HIS A 21 21.75 2.48 -4.61
N SER A 22 23.03 2.56 -4.26
CA SER A 22 23.54 2.39 -2.91
C SER A 22 24.93 3.03 -2.81
N GLY A 23 25.40 3.35 -1.61
CA GLY A 23 26.75 3.85 -1.40
C GLY A 23 27.12 5.14 -2.17
N GLY A 24 26.16 5.88 -2.67
CA GLY A 24 26.37 7.13 -3.42
C GLY A 24 26.50 6.98 -4.93
N ASN A 25 26.32 5.79 -5.48
CA ASN A 25 26.44 5.54 -6.91
C ASN A 25 25.19 4.88 -7.48
N TRP A 26 24.86 5.26 -8.73
CA TRP A 26 23.90 4.55 -9.57
C TRP A 26 24.61 3.42 -10.31
N PHE A 27 24.03 2.23 -10.28
CA PHE A 27 24.51 1.04 -10.96
C PHE A 27 23.34 0.17 -11.42
N GLY A 28 23.61 -0.98 -11.99
CA GLY A 28 22.67 -1.92 -12.55
C GLY A 28 23.23 -2.44 -13.87
N SER A 29 23.32 -3.76 -13.99
CA SER A 29 23.93 -4.46 -15.12
C SER A 29 23.05 -5.57 -15.67
N GLY A 30 21.82 -5.72 -15.12
CA GLY A 30 20.85 -6.71 -15.56
C GLY A 30 20.05 -6.30 -16.79
N GLU A 31 18.92 -6.94 -16.98
CA GLU A 31 18.02 -6.71 -18.12
C GLU A 31 17.44 -5.29 -18.10
N SER A 32 17.12 -4.77 -19.29
CA SER A 32 16.45 -3.49 -19.44
C SER A 32 14.96 -3.61 -19.12
N ILE A 33 14.47 -2.69 -18.32
CA ILE A 33 13.05 -2.48 -18.04
C ILE A 33 12.60 -1.24 -18.83
N GLU A 34 11.69 -1.44 -19.78
CA GLU A 34 11.12 -0.36 -20.57
C GLU A 34 9.89 0.19 -19.87
N SER A 35 9.89 1.48 -19.52
CA SER A 35 8.73 2.16 -18.93
C SER A 35 7.90 2.82 -20.04
N TYR A 36 6.63 2.44 -20.13
CA TYR A 36 5.65 3.02 -21.07
C TYR A 36 4.50 3.66 -20.33
N SER A 37 4.04 4.79 -20.81
CA SER A 37 2.86 5.44 -20.26
C SER A 37 1.57 4.73 -20.66
N PRO A 38 0.70 4.34 -19.71
CA PRO A 38 -0.62 3.84 -20.04
C PRO A 38 -1.56 4.94 -20.55
N VAL A 39 -1.16 6.20 -20.45
CA VAL A 39 -1.96 7.37 -20.88
C VAL A 39 -2.03 7.44 -22.39
N ASP A 40 -0.89 7.33 -23.08
CA ASP A 40 -0.80 7.51 -24.54
C ASP A 40 0.06 6.45 -25.26
N GLY A 41 0.65 5.50 -24.50
CA GLY A 41 1.54 4.47 -25.01
C GLY A 41 2.97 4.96 -25.29
N SER A 42 3.31 6.20 -24.91
CA SER A 42 4.65 6.74 -25.14
C SER A 42 5.69 6.05 -24.26
N HIS A 43 6.87 5.83 -24.80
CA HIS A 43 8.03 5.36 -24.06
C HIS A 43 8.55 6.50 -23.17
N LEU A 44 8.66 6.24 -21.88
CA LEU A 44 9.10 7.22 -20.87
C LEU A 44 10.60 7.13 -20.61
N GLY A 45 11.16 5.92 -20.57
CA GLY A 45 12.57 5.68 -20.33
C GLY A 45 12.90 4.21 -20.15
N THR A 46 14.19 3.91 -20.16
CA THR A 46 14.74 2.56 -19.96
C THR A 46 15.50 2.51 -18.65
N VAL A 47 15.27 1.49 -17.83
CA VAL A 47 15.93 1.30 -16.53
C VAL A 47 16.68 -0.03 -16.53
N GLN A 48 17.97 0.00 -16.15
CA GLN A 48 18.80 -1.20 -16.04
C GLN A 48 18.58 -1.88 -14.70
N ALA A 49 18.02 -3.08 -14.70
CA ALA A 49 17.75 -3.85 -13.50
C ALA A 49 19.02 -4.36 -12.80
N ALA A 50 18.86 -4.90 -11.59
CA ALA A 50 19.91 -5.55 -10.83
C ALA A 50 20.26 -6.94 -11.37
N THR A 51 21.54 -7.30 -11.29
CA THR A 51 22.01 -8.70 -11.25
C THR A 51 22.13 -9.15 -9.79
N VAL A 52 22.49 -10.44 -9.58
CA VAL A 52 22.78 -10.97 -8.23
C VAL A 52 23.98 -10.24 -7.62
N GLU A 53 25.00 -9.94 -8.41
CA GLU A 53 26.20 -9.21 -7.97
C GLU A 53 25.85 -7.78 -7.55
N ASP A 54 25.00 -7.11 -8.32
CA ASP A 54 24.49 -5.77 -7.96
C ASP A 54 23.72 -5.82 -6.62
N TYR A 55 22.90 -6.87 -6.43
CA TYR A 55 22.16 -7.10 -5.19
C TYR A 55 23.10 -7.28 -4.00
N GLU A 56 24.08 -8.18 -4.09
CA GLU A 56 25.02 -8.44 -3.00
C GLU A 56 25.79 -7.17 -2.61
N GLN A 57 26.31 -6.43 -3.61
CA GLN A 57 26.98 -5.16 -3.35
C GLN A 57 26.08 -4.18 -2.60
N ALA A 58 24.80 -4.10 -2.98
CA ALA A 58 23.84 -3.17 -2.37
C ALA A 58 23.55 -3.54 -0.91
N ILE A 59 23.39 -4.84 -0.61
CA ILE A 59 23.13 -5.32 0.75
C ILE A 59 24.34 -5.09 1.64
N ASP A 60 25.58 -5.39 1.18
CA ASP A 60 26.79 -5.16 1.96
C ASP A 60 26.92 -3.67 2.36
N GLN A 61 26.64 -2.75 1.43
CA GLN A 61 26.65 -1.32 1.71
C GLN A 61 25.54 -0.89 2.70
N ALA A 62 24.38 -1.55 2.66
CA ALA A 62 23.31 -1.29 3.61
C ALA A 62 23.66 -1.81 5.02
N GLU A 63 24.29 -2.98 5.15
CA GLU A 63 24.78 -3.49 6.43
C GLU A 63 25.81 -2.53 7.06
N ASP A 64 26.79 -2.07 6.29
CA ASP A 64 27.76 -1.09 6.76
C ASP A 64 27.11 0.23 7.21
N ALA A 65 26.14 0.73 6.45
CA ALA A 65 25.39 1.93 6.79
C ALA A 65 24.60 1.76 8.10
N PHE A 66 24.01 0.59 8.33
CA PHE A 66 23.27 0.29 9.55
C PHE A 66 24.12 0.41 10.80
N LEU A 67 25.38 -0.05 10.77
CA LEU A 67 26.30 0.01 11.93
C LEU A 67 26.47 1.41 12.51
N SER A 68 26.38 2.44 11.67
CA SER A 68 26.46 3.83 12.08
C SER A 68 25.10 4.45 12.33
N PHE A 69 24.10 4.19 11.48
CA PHE A 69 22.79 4.82 11.51
C PHE A 69 21.99 4.47 12.77
N GLN A 70 22.04 3.22 13.24
CA GLN A 70 21.37 2.79 14.47
C GLN A 70 21.82 3.55 15.72
N LYS A 71 23.02 4.14 15.70
CA LYS A 71 23.59 4.90 16.82
C LYS A 71 23.13 6.36 16.86
N ILE A 72 22.51 6.85 15.78
CA ILE A 72 21.98 8.21 15.74
C ILE A 72 20.70 8.25 16.60
N PRO A 73 20.53 9.21 17.51
CA PRO A 73 19.32 9.35 18.32
C PRO A 73 18.07 9.51 17.45
N ALA A 74 16.95 8.90 17.86
CA ALA A 74 15.71 8.93 17.09
C ALA A 74 15.23 10.34 16.67
N PRO A 75 15.29 11.39 17.54
CA PRO A 75 14.94 12.75 17.10
C PRO A 75 15.80 13.31 15.98
N ASN A 76 17.09 12.90 15.90
CA ASN A 76 17.98 13.31 14.83
C ASN A 76 17.62 12.57 13.52
N ARG A 77 17.25 11.28 13.60
CA ARG A 77 16.70 10.55 12.46
C ARG A 77 15.37 11.16 11.99
N GLY A 78 14.51 11.61 12.92
CA GLY A 78 13.31 12.38 12.61
C GLY A 78 13.60 13.69 11.87
N ALA A 79 14.74 14.36 12.17
CA ALA A 79 15.14 15.56 11.44
C ALA A 79 15.52 15.25 9.96
N LEU A 80 16.06 14.05 9.67
CA LEU A 80 16.29 13.60 8.29
C LEU A 80 14.98 13.35 7.56
N VAL A 81 14.04 12.67 8.21
CA VAL A 81 12.69 12.44 7.64
C VAL A 81 11.99 13.76 7.34
N ARG A 82 12.13 14.77 8.21
CA ARG A 82 11.59 16.12 7.96
C ARG A 82 12.21 16.75 6.71
N GLN A 83 13.54 16.64 6.54
CA GLN A 83 14.22 17.17 5.35
C GLN A 83 13.70 16.48 4.08
N PHE A 84 13.53 15.17 4.11
CA PHE A 84 12.91 14.44 3.00
C PHE A 84 11.48 14.93 2.74
N GLY A 85 10.64 15.09 3.76
CA GLY A 85 9.30 15.67 3.63
C GLY A 85 9.31 17.07 3.01
N ASN A 86 10.32 17.90 3.28
CA ASN A 86 10.48 19.21 2.65
C ASN A 86 10.83 19.09 1.15
N LYS A 87 11.75 18.19 0.77
CA LYS A 87 12.03 17.89 -0.66
C LYS A 87 10.78 17.43 -1.40
N LEU A 88 9.94 16.59 -0.76
CA LEU A 88 8.66 16.17 -1.32
C LEU A 88 7.69 17.34 -1.53
N ARG A 89 7.62 18.32 -0.59
CA ARG A 89 6.81 19.53 -0.76
C ARG A 89 7.29 20.37 -1.94
N GLU A 90 8.60 20.52 -2.10
CA GLU A 90 9.22 21.27 -3.21
C GLU A 90 8.94 20.60 -4.57
N LYS A 91 8.90 19.27 -4.63
CA LYS A 91 8.75 18.48 -5.86
C LYS A 91 7.36 17.86 -6.03
N LYS A 92 6.37 18.25 -5.21
CA LYS A 92 5.04 17.64 -5.20
C LYS A 92 4.38 17.62 -6.57
N ASP A 93 4.39 18.74 -7.26
CA ASP A 93 3.73 18.85 -8.57
C ASP A 93 4.44 17.99 -9.62
N ALA A 94 5.76 17.99 -9.64
CA ALA A 94 6.54 17.20 -10.58
C ALA A 94 6.39 15.69 -10.33
N LEU A 95 6.50 15.25 -9.07
CA LEU A 95 6.35 13.83 -8.73
C LEU A 95 4.91 13.35 -8.94
N GLY A 96 3.90 14.14 -8.57
CA GLY A 96 2.49 13.81 -8.80
C GLY A 96 2.15 13.67 -10.29
N GLN A 97 2.70 14.55 -11.14
CA GLN A 97 2.58 14.40 -12.59
C GLN A 97 3.26 13.12 -13.11
N LEU A 98 4.46 12.78 -12.60
CA LEU A 98 5.15 11.56 -12.98
C LEU A 98 4.33 10.31 -12.61
N VAL A 99 3.74 10.28 -11.42
CA VAL A 99 2.82 9.21 -10.99
C VAL A 99 1.67 9.08 -11.98
N SER A 100 1.06 10.19 -12.41
CA SER A 100 -0.02 10.16 -13.40
C SER A 100 0.43 9.66 -14.77
N TRP A 101 1.62 10.05 -15.23
CA TRP A 101 2.17 9.58 -16.50
C TRP A 101 2.54 8.11 -16.49
N GLU A 102 3.20 7.62 -15.44
CA GLU A 102 3.74 6.26 -15.39
C GLU A 102 2.72 5.22 -14.95
N MET A 103 1.79 5.60 -14.04
CA MET A 103 0.78 4.69 -13.51
C MET A 103 -0.61 4.87 -14.12
N GLY A 104 -0.96 6.07 -14.58
CA GLY A 104 -2.24 6.34 -15.22
C GLY A 104 -3.36 6.85 -14.30
N LYS A 105 -3.10 7.09 -13.02
CA LYS A 105 -4.11 7.70 -12.11
C LYS A 105 -4.29 9.19 -12.38
N SER A 106 -5.44 9.75 -11.98
CA SER A 106 -5.71 11.18 -12.17
C SER A 106 -4.64 12.06 -11.53
N LEU A 107 -4.46 13.28 -12.05
CA LEU A 107 -3.48 14.21 -11.49
C LEU A 107 -3.75 14.49 -10.02
N GLN A 108 -5.02 14.63 -9.62
CA GLN A 108 -5.42 14.84 -8.23
C GLN A 108 -5.01 13.65 -7.34
N GLU A 109 -5.15 12.42 -7.85
CA GLU A 109 -4.70 11.22 -7.13
C GLU A 109 -3.17 11.14 -7.06
N GLY A 110 -2.45 11.50 -8.13
CA GLY A 110 -0.99 11.59 -8.13
C GLY A 110 -0.45 12.62 -7.12
N LEU A 111 -1.06 13.81 -7.08
CA LEU A 111 -0.74 14.85 -6.09
C LEU A 111 -1.11 14.41 -4.67
N GLY A 112 -2.24 13.71 -4.51
CA GLY A 112 -2.69 13.12 -3.24
C GLY A 112 -1.71 12.09 -2.72
N GLU A 113 -1.18 11.25 -3.59
CA GLU A 113 -0.18 10.24 -3.22
C GLU A 113 1.11 10.88 -2.68
N VAL A 114 1.59 11.95 -3.31
CA VAL A 114 2.74 12.71 -2.77
C VAL A 114 2.38 13.43 -1.47
N GLN A 115 1.13 13.86 -1.29
CA GLN A 115 0.67 14.41 -0.02
C GLN A 115 0.74 13.37 1.10
N GLU A 116 0.32 12.14 0.86
CA GLU A 116 0.44 11.03 1.83
C GLU A 116 1.90 10.80 2.24
N MET A 117 2.86 10.90 1.30
CA MET A 117 4.29 10.83 1.62
C MET A 117 4.73 11.95 2.57
N ILE A 118 4.23 13.16 2.35
CA ILE A 118 4.52 14.32 3.22
C ILE A 118 3.93 14.09 4.61
N ASP A 119 2.68 13.64 4.68
CA ASP A 119 1.95 13.45 5.92
C ASP A 119 2.57 12.36 6.79
N ILE A 120 3.03 11.25 6.20
CA ILE A 120 3.76 10.22 6.97
C ILE A 120 5.12 10.70 7.45
N CYS A 121 5.81 11.56 6.69
CA CYS A 121 7.04 12.20 7.16
C CYS A 121 6.75 13.06 8.40
N ASP A 122 5.70 13.87 8.38
CA ASP A 122 5.32 14.71 9.52
C ASP A 122 4.92 13.86 10.74
N PHE A 123 4.17 12.78 10.54
CA PHE A 123 3.83 11.81 11.58
C PHE A 123 5.10 11.18 12.20
N ALA A 124 6.02 10.69 11.36
CA ALA A 124 7.26 10.06 11.82
C ALA A 124 8.18 11.02 12.57
N VAL A 125 8.20 12.31 12.21
CA VAL A 125 8.92 13.35 12.98
C VAL A 125 8.40 13.44 14.42
N GLY A 126 7.08 13.48 14.61
CA GLY A 126 6.46 13.44 15.94
C GLY A 126 6.77 12.15 16.68
N LEU A 127 6.61 11.01 15.98
CA LEU A 127 6.87 9.67 16.51
C LEU A 127 8.32 9.48 16.97
N SER A 128 9.30 10.14 16.36
CA SER A 128 10.71 10.02 16.74
C SER A 128 11.01 10.34 18.22
N ARG A 129 10.08 11.01 18.90
CA ARG A 129 10.14 11.33 20.34
C ARG A 129 9.20 10.47 21.18
N GLN A 130 8.49 9.51 20.58
CA GLN A 130 7.44 8.71 21.19
C GLN A 130 7.65 7.19 21.00
N LEU A 131 8.87 6.75 20.72
CA LEU A 131 9.22 5.33 20.62
C LEU A 131 9.34 4.74 22.05
N TYR A 132 8.24 4.70 22.74
CA TYR A 132 8.17 4.35 24.16
C TYR A 132 8.08 2.84 24.39
N GLY A 133 8.66 2.40 25.52
CA GLY A 133 8.39 1.12 26.13
C GLY A 133 7.51 1.26 27.37
N VAL A 134 7.30 0.17 28.07
CA VAL A 134 6.51 0.12 29.31
C VAL A 134 7.36 -0.30 30.49
N THR A 135 7.10 0.28 31.67
CA THR A 135 7.67 -0.16 32.95
C THR A 135 6.59 -0.93 33.70
N MET A 136 6.93 -2.13 34.16
CA MET A 136 6.04 -3.04 34.88
C MET A 136 6.54 -3.27 36.32
N THR A 137 5.65 -3.65 37.21
CA THR A 137 6.02 -4.05 38.56
C THR A 137 6.73 -5.41 38.53
N SER A 138 7.89 -5.49 39.19
CA SER A 138 8.61 -6.75 39.36
C SER A 138 7.99 -7.58 40.48
N GLU A 139 7.96 -8.91 40.33
CA GLU A 139 7.59 -9.85 41.39
C GLU A 139 8.69 -10.01 42.47
N ARG A 140 9.90 -9.47 42.19
CA ARG A 140 11.05 -9.58 43.10
C ARG A 140 11.32 -8.24 43.76
N PRO A 141 11.62 -8.23 45.08
CA PRO A 141 12.02 -6.99 45.78
C PRO A 141 13.34 -6.46 45.19
N LEU A 142 13.45 -5.14 45.15
CA LEU A 142 14.65 -4.43 44.63
C LEU A 142 15.00 -4.78 43.18
N HIS A 143 13.99 -5.07 42.36
CA HIS A 143 14.14 -5.25 40.92
C HIS A 143 13.29 -4.26 40.15
N ARG A 144 13.77 -3.88 38.94
CA ARG A 144 13.05 -3.08 37.95
C ARG A 144 12.82 -3.91 36.70
N LEU A 145 11.57 -4.00 36.25
CA LEU A 145 11.16 -4.69 35.04
C LEU A 145 10.63 -3.67 34.01
N TYR A 146 11.14 -3.71 32.79
CA TYR A 146 10.67 -2.83 31.71
C TYR A 146 10.87 -3.46 30.35
N GLU A 147 10.12 -2.98 29.37
CA GLU A 147 10.32 -3.30 27.96
C GLU A 147 10.81 -2.06 27.20
N GLN A 148 11.66 -2.27 26.23
CA GLN A 148 12.15 -1.25 25.32
C GLN A 148 12.23 -1.81 23.89
N TYR A 149 12.33 -0.90 22.92
CA TYR A 149 12.33 -1.23 21.51
C TYR A 149 13.67 -0.84 20.89
N HIS A 150 14.20 -1.73 20.03
CA HIS A 150 15.47 -1.54 19.34
C HIS A 150 15.27 -1.71 17.83
N PRO A 151 16.11 -1.09 16.98
CA PRO A 151 16.09 -1.33 15.54
C PRO A 151 16.17 -2.83 15.19
N LEU A 152 15.55 -3.23 14.10
CA LEU A 152 15.67 -4.58 13.56
C LEU A 152 16.98 -4.77 12.78
N GLY A 153 17.33 -3.80 11.93
CA GLY A 153 18.45 -3.89 10.99
C GLY A 153 18.05 -3.45 9.59
N LEU A 154 18.21 -4.37 8.62
CA LEU A 154 17.80 -4.14 7.24
C LEU A 154 16.32 -4.45 7.07
N VAL A 155 15.59 -3.54 6.44
CA VAL A 155 14.17 -3.68 6.10
C VAL A 155 14.04 -3.71 4.58
N GLY A 156 13.62 -4.85 4.04
CA GLY A 156 13.27 -5.00 2.63
C GLY A 156 11.84 -4.50 2.40
N ILE A 157 11.64 -3.66 1.39
CA ILE A 157 10.34 -3.10 1.03
C ILE A 157 10.04 -3.48 -0.43
N ILE A 158 8.98 -4.24 -0.66
CA ILE A 158 8.49 -4.58 -2.00
C ILE A 158 7.18 -3.81 -2.19
N SER A 159 7.14 -2.88 -3.15
CA SER A 159 5.96 -2.06 -3.40
C SER A 159 5.31 -2.36 -4.75
N ALA A 160 4.00 -2.12 -4.84
CA ALA A 160 3.19 -2.35 -6.02
C ALA A 160 3.09 -1.11 -6.92
N PHE A 161 2.68 -1.31 -8.17
CA PHE A 161 2.60 -0.26 -9.19
C PHE A 161 1.53 0.78 -8.93
N ASN A 162 0.44 0.41 -8.25
CA ASN A 162 -0.76 1.24 -8.12
C ASN A 162 -0.60 2.41 -7.12
N PHE A 163 0.35 2.30 -6.19
CA PHE A 163 0.83 3.37 -5.32
C PHE A 163 2.36 3.39 -5.35
N PRO A 164 2.95 3.85 -6.47
CA PRO A 164 4.38 3.70 -6.73
C PRO A 164 5.28 4.43 -5.73
N VAL A 165 4.77 5.40 -4.98
CA VAL A 165 5.57 6.22 -4.07
C VAL A 165 5.04 6.27 -2.63
N ALA A 166 3.72 6.32 -2.41
CA ALA A 166 3.16 6.53 -1.07
C ALA A 166 3.43 5.36 -0.12
N VAL A 167 3.08 4.13 -0.50
CA VAL A 167 3.22 2.94 0.36
C VAL A 167 4.67 2.69 0.77
N TRP A 168 5.62 2.88 -0.16
CA TRP A 168 7.03 2.83 0.19
C TRP A 168 7.40 3.89 1.25
N SER A 169 6.87 5.11 1.13
CA SER A 169 7.17 6.18 2.09
C SER A 169 6.62 5.90 3.48
N TRP A 170 5.47 5.21 3.59
CA TRP A 170 4.94 4.76 4.88
C TRP A 170 5.93 3.87 5.61
N ASN A 171 6.54 2.96 4.86
CA ASN A 171 7.57 2.05 5.37
C ASN A 171 8.86 2.79 5.75
N VAL A 172 9.44 3.56 4.82
CA VAL A 172 10.76 4.16 5.01
C VAL A 172 10.76 5.22 6.12
N ALA A 173 9.71 6.04 6.23
CA ALA A 173 9.63 7.07 7.26
C ALA A 173 9.63 6.46 8.67
N LEU A 174 8.84 5.39 8.88
CA LEU A 174 8.80 4.66 10.15
C LEU A 174 10.11 3.90 10.40
N ALA A 175 10.60 3.15 9.41
CA ALA A 175 11.83 2.38 9.54
C ALA A 175 13.03 3.25 9.93
N TRP A 176 13.14 4.44 9.32
CA TRP A 176 14.25 5.38 9.61
C TRP A 176 14.17 5.93 11.03
N VAL A 177 13.01 6.42 11.49
CA VAL A 177 12.91 6.91 12.88
C VAL A 177 13.14 5.81 13.88
N CYS A 178 12.79 4.56 13.56
CA CYS A 178 13.10 3.37 14.34
C CYS A 178 14.60 2.98 14.29
N GLY A 179 15.39 3.52 13.36
CA GLY A 179 16.83 3.30 13.27
C GLY A 179 17.25 2.17 12.32
N ASN A 180 16.38 1.76 11.43
CA ASN A 180 16.67 0.77 10.39
C ASN A 180 17.15 1.42 9.11
N VAL A 181 17.79 0.65 8.24
CA VAL A 181 18.08 1.01 6.85
C VAL A 181 17.13 0.26 5.93
N CYS A 182 16.84 0.83 4.76
CA CYS A 182 15.82 0.32 3.87
C CYS A 182 16.39 -0.09 2.52
N ILE A 183 15.95 -1.25 2.03
CA ILE A 183 16.19 -1.74 0.69
C ILE A 183 14.85 -1.80 -0.03
N TRP A 184 14.68 -0.99 -1.06
CA TRP A 184 13.44 -0.87 -1.81
C TRP A 184 13.50 -1.60 -3.15
N LYS A 185 12.62 -2.56 -3.36
CA LYS A 185 12.29 -3.16 -4.64
C LYS A 185 10.93 -2.63 -5.11
N PRO A 186 10.87 -1.62 -5.99
CA PRO A 186 9.62 -1.11 -6.56
C PRO A 186 9.03 -2.09 -7.59
N SER A 187 7.80 -1.83 -8.02
CA SER A 187 7.25 -2.52 -9.18
C SER A 187 8.04 -2.17 -10.44
N GLU A 188 8.29 -3.18 -11.26
CA GLU A 188 8.90 -3.03 -12.60
C GLU A 188 8.02 -2.24 -13.59
N LYS A 189 6.74 -2.05 -13.27
CA LYS A 189 5.80 -1.27 -14.09
C LYS A 189 5.91 0.24 -13.88
N THR A 190 6.52 0.67 -12.76
CA THR A 190 6.62 2.09 -12.38
C THR A 190 8.01 2.44 -11.81
N PRO A 191 9.09 2.12 -12.54
CA PRO A 191 10.45 2.29 -12.03
C PRO A 191 10.91 3.75 -11.93
N LEU A 192 10.40 4.64 -12.80
CA LEU A 192 10.85 6.05 -12.82
C LEU A 192 10.39 6.82 -11.58
N CYS A 193 9.20 6.52 -11.07
CA CYS A 193 8.71 7.08 -9.80
C CYS A 193 9.68 6.76 -8.65
N SER A 194 10.21 5.54 -8.60
CA SER A 194 11.16 5.14 -7.55
C SER A 194 12.51 5.84 -7.68
N ILE A 195 12.99 6.04 -8.91
CA ILE A 195 14.23 6.78 -9.17
C ILE A 195 14.11 8.23 -8.72
N ALA A 196 12.97 8.88 -9.01
CA ALA A 196 12.71 10.24 -8.54
C ALA A 196 12.78 10.35 -7.00
N CYS A 197 12.15 9.41 -6.30
CA CYS A 197 12.18 9.36 -4.84
C CYS A 197 13.61 9.14 -4.31
N GLN A 198 14.36 8.21 -4.92
CA GLN A 198 15.74 7.93 -4.53
C GLN A 198 16.65 9.14 -4.75
N ASN A 199 16.49 9.90 -5.84
CA ASN A 199 17.24 11.13 -6.08
C ASN A 199 17.04 12.15 -4.94
N MET A 200 15.79 12.37 -4.50
CA MET A 200 15.50 13.29 -3.39
C MET A 200 16.10 12.81 -2.06
N ILE A 201 16.08 11.50 -1.79
CA ILE A 201 16.72 10.95 -0.59
C ILE A 201 18.24 11.10 -0.65
N ASN A 202 18.84 10.85 -1.81
CA ASN A 202 20.29 10.99 -2.00
C ASN A 202 20.76 12.40 -1.66
N GLU A 203 20.02 13.43 -2.10
CA GLU A 203 20.32 14.83 -1.73
C GLU A 203 20.31 15.00 -0.20
N VAL A 204 19.27 14.52 0.49
CA VAL A 204 19.16 14.63 1.96
C VAL A 204 20.32 13.92 2.67
N LEU A 205 20.68 12.71 2.25
CA LEU A 205 21.77 11.96 2.87
C LEU A 205 23.13 12.62 2.61
N GLN A 206 23.37 13.16 1.41
CA GLN A 206 24.59 13.89 1.05
C GLN A 206 24.74 15.20 1.85
N GLU A 207 23.67 16.00 1.93
CA GLU A 207 23.65 17.25 2.70
C GLU A 207 24.01 17.01 4.19
N ASN A 208 23.61 15.85 4.73
CA ASN A 208 23.91 15.46 6.11
C ASN A 208 25.20 14.63 6.27
N LYS A 209 25.95 14.38 5.18
CA LYS A 209 27.18 13.57 5.17
C LYS A 209 26.98 12.16 5.74
N LEU A 210 25.85 11.56 5.45
CA LEU A 210 25.48 10.22 5.91
C LEU A 210 25.76 9.17 4.83
N PRO A 211 26.01 7.91 5.23
CA PRO A 211 26.12 6.79 4.30
C PRO A 211 24.87 6.65 3.45
N GLN A 212 25.01 6.56 2.13
CA GLN A 212 23.85 6.45 1.24
C GLN A 212 23.23 5.05 1.21
N GLY A 213 23.89 4.02 1.73
CA GLY A 213 23.31 2.71 2.00
C GLY A 213 22.18 2.71 3.04
N ILE A 214 21.88 3.84 3.69
CA ILE A 214 20.70 4.02 4.55
C ILE A 214 19.40 3.87 3.74
N SER A 215 19.40 4.28 2.46
CA SER A 215 18.34 4.05 1.50
C SER A 215 18.91 3.44 0.23
N THR A 216 18.55 2.23 -0.02
CA THR A 216 19.01 1.45 -1.18
C THR A 216 17.83 1.18 -2.10
N LEU A 217 17.99 1.46 -3.40
CA LEU A 217 17.03 1.11 -4.44
C LEU A 217 17.57 -0.05 -5.27
N ILE A 218 16.74 -1.05 -5.52
CA ILE A 218 17.07 -2.21 -6.37
C ILE A 218 15.88 -2.49 -7.28
N THR A 219 15.99 -2.17 -8.57
CA THR A 219 14.95 -2.47 -9.55
C THR A 219 15.13 -3.85 -10.17
N GLY A 220 14.02 -4.45 -10.58
CA GLY A 220 13.99 -5.75 -11.22
C GLY A 220 12.64 -6.43 -11.08
N GLY A 221 12.50 -7.57 -11.74
CA GLY A 221 11.29 -8.39 -11.72
C GLY A 221 11.13 -9.21 -10.43
N ALA A 222 10.34 -10.29 -10.53
CA ALA A 222 10.02 -11.16 -9.39
C ALA A 222 11.26 -11.77 -8.71
N ALA A 223 12.31 -12.08 -9.47
CA ALA A 223 13.55 -12.67 -8.92
C ALA A 223 14.20 -11.79 -7.85
N VAL A 224 14.26 -10.47 -8.05
CA VAL A 224 14.81 -9.53 -7.05
C VAL A 224 13.98 -9.53 -5.76
N GLY A 225 12.64 -9.64 -5.88
CA GLY A 225 11.76 -9.79 -4.72
C GLY A 225 12.01 -11.10 -3.96
N GLN A 226 12.32 -12.18 -4.69
CA GLN A 226 12.65 -13.48 -4.11
C GLN A 226 14.00 -13.43 -3.37
N TRP A 227 15.01 -12.77 -3.94
CA TRP A 227 16.30 -12.58 -3.25
C TRP A 227 16.11 -11.85 -1.92
N LEU A 228 15.33 -10.74 -1.91
CA LEU A 228 15.00 -10.03 -0.67
C LEU A 228 14.28 -10.93 0.36
N ALA A 229 13.35 -11.77 -0.09
CA ALA A 229 12.58 -12.63 0.80
C ALA A 229 13.42 -13.78 1.39
N GLU A 230 14.40 -14.29 0.65
CA GLU A 230 15.29 -15.39 1.05
C GLU A 230 16.49 -14.92 1.88
N ASP A 231 16.92 -13.67 1.76
CA ASP A 231 18.14 -13.18 2.38
C ASP A 231 18.02 -13.08 3.91
N HIS A 232 18.85 -13.81 4.62
CA HIS A 232 18.90 -13.83 6.09
C HIS A 232 19.33 -12.47 6.71
N ARG A 233 20.00 -11.61 5.96
CA ARG A 233 20.40 -10.25 6.41
C ARG A 233 19.21 -9.32 6.51
N ILE A 234 18.10 -9.58 5.78
CA ILE A 234 16.88 -8.79 5.82
C ILE A 234 16.02 -9.21 7.01
N ALA A 235 15.97 -8.37 8.03
CA ALA A 235 15.28 -8.66 9.29
C ALA A 235 13.74 -8.62 9.17
N LEU A 236 13.21 -7.75 8.28
CA LEU A 236 11.79 -7.60 7.98
C LEU A 236 11.62 -7.43 6.46
N VAL A 237 10.68 -8.16 5.87
CA VAL A 237 10.20 -7.89 4.51
C VAL A 237 8.78 -7.35 4.60
N SER A 238 8.59 -6.07 4.22
CA SER A 238 7.27 -5.50 4.00
C SER A 238 6.95 -5.59 2.51
N ALA A 239 5.85 -6.26 2.17
CA ALA A 239 5.50 -6.54 0.79
C ALA A 239 4.04 -6.20 0.50
N THR A 240 3.84 -5.30 -0.47
CA THR A 240 2.54 -4.90 -0.99
C THR A 240 2.37 -5.41 -2.41
N GLY A 241 1.28 -6.13 -2.68
CA GLY A 241 1.00 -6.67 -4.01
C GLY A 241 -0.13 -7.69 -4.05
N SER A 242 -0.09 -8.61 -5.02
CA SER A 242 -1.12 -9.64 -5.16
C SER A 242 -1.04 -10.70 -4.06
N THR A 243 -2.17 -11.33 -3.71
CA THR A 243 -2.23 -12.46 -2.78
C THR A 243 -1.27 -13.59 -3.19
N ARG A 244 -1.12 -13.85 -4.49
CA ARG A 244 -0.16 -14.84 -5.00
C ARG A 244 1.28 -14.49 -4.64
N MET A 245 1.69 -13.25 -4.87
CA MET A 245 3.03 -12.75 -4.51
C MET A 245 3.24 -12.79 -3.00
N GLY A 246 2.25 -12.37 -2.22
CA GLY A 246 2.31 -12.39 -0.76
C GLY A 246 2.50 -13.78 -0.18
N LYS A 247 1.81 -14.79 -0.73
CA LYS A 247 1.99 -16.21 -0.35
C LYS A 247 3.42 -16.71 -0.64
N ASP A 248 4.02 -16.35 -1.79
CA ASP A 248 5.42 -16.69 -2.12
C ASP A 248 6.40 -16.01 -1.15
N VAL A 249 6.23 -14.71 -0.89
CA VAL A 249 7.06 -13.96 0.09
C VAL A 249 6.93 -14.56 1.49
N ALA A 250 5.70 -14.82 1.97
CA ALA A 250 5.48 -15.41 3.29
C ALA A 250 6.16 -16.77 3.46
N GLN A 251 6.08 -17.62 2.44
CA GLN A 251 6.70 -18.94 2.44
C GLN A 251 8.23 -18.84 2.54
N ARG A 252 8.87 -17.97 1.74
CA ARG A 252 10.32 -17.79 1.72
C ARG A 252 10.84 -17.18 3.03
N VAL A 253 10.18 -16.10 3.49
CA VAL A 253 10.52 -15.45 4.77
C VAL A 253 10.31 -16.40 5.95
N GLY A 254 9.20 -17.16 5.95
CA GLY A 254 8.91 -18.15 6.98
C GLY A 254 9.93 -19.30 7.03
N ALA A 255 10.42 -19.76 5.87
CA ALA A 255 11.44 -20.80 5.79
C ALA A 255 12.74 -20.46 6.53
N ARG A 256 13.08 -19.17 6.62
CA ARG A 256 14.25 -18.66 7.36
C ARG A 256 13.93 -18.06 8.73
N LEU A 257 12.68 -18.21 9.22
CA LEU A 257 12.19 -17.64 10.49
C LEU A 257 12.29 -16.10 10.54
N GLY A 258 12.23 -15.45 9.37
CA GLY A 258 12.22 -14.00 9.24
C GLY A 258 10.87 -13.40 9.60
N LYS A 259 10.79 -12.07 9.57
CA LYS A 259 9.55 -11.32 9.77
C LYS A 259 9.01 -10.83 8.43
N SER A 260 7.70 -10.91 8.24
CA SER A 260 7.01 -10.29 7.11
C SER A 260 5.86 -9.42 7.56
N LEU A 261 5.61 -8.35 6.82
CA LEU A 261 4.43 -7.52 6.87
C LEU A 261 3.84 -7.55 5.46
N LEU A 262 2.58 -7.97 5.32
CA LEU A 262 1.99 -8.24 4.03
C LEU A 262 0.71 -7.44 3.86
N GLU A 263 0.67 -6.62 2.81
CA GLU A 263 -0.49 -5.84 2.39
C GLU A 263 -0.87 -6.26 0.97
N LEU A 264 -1.89 -7.12 0.89
CA LEU A 264 -2.25 -7.81 -0.33
C LEU A 264 -3.59 -7.33 -0.89
N GLY A 265 -4.20 -8.13 -1.77
CA GLY A 265 -5.45 -7.80 -2.39
C GLY A 265 -6.62 -7.63 -1.42
N GLY A 266 -7.65 -6.95 -1.89
CA GLY A 266 -8.91 -6.74 -1.19
C GLY A 266 -10.11 -6.98 -2.10
N ASN A 267 -11.23 -7.37 -1.52
CA ASN A 267 -12.50 -7.55 -2.22
C ASN A 267 -13.63 -6.82 -1.47
N ASN A 268 -13.44 -5.53 -1.34
CA ASN A 268 -14.10 -4.68 -0.37
C ASN A 268 -15.57 -4.44 -0.70
N ALA A 269 -16.42 -4.45 0.34
CA ALA A 269 -17.84 -4.22 0.20
C ALA A 269 -18.32 -2.96 0.91
N ILE A 270 -19.38 -2.36 0.37
CA ILE A 270 -20.20 -1.38 1.08
C ILE A 270 -21.58 -1.97 1.29
N ILE A 271 -22.02 -2.05 2.53
CA ILE A 271 -23.41 -2.41 2.89
C ILE A 271 -24.25 -1.13 2.84
N ILE A 272 -25.38 -1.18 2.14
CA ILE A 272 -26.34 -0.06 2.01
C ILE A 272 -27.65 -0.47 2.68
N THR A 273 -27.93 0.10 3.85
CA THR A 273 -29.13 -0.23 4.62
C THR A 273 -30.32 0.66 4.25
N PRO A 274 -31.56 0.30 4.63
CA PRO A 274 -32.74 1.14 4.39
C PRO A 274 -32.66 2.55 5.00
N SER A 275 -31.84 2.72 6.04
CA SER A 275 -31.65 4.00 6.74
C SER A 275 -30.54 4.86 6.13
N ALA A 276 -29.85 4.39 5.08
CA ALA A 276 -28.73 5.09 4.47
C ALA A 276 -29.14 6.45 3.85
N ASP A 277 -28.28 7.43 3.94
CA ASP A 277 -28.33 8.60 3.06
C ASP A 277 -27.84 8.18 1.67
N LEU A 278 -28.78 8.08 0.72
CA LEU A 278 -28.50 7.53 -0.61
C LEU A 278 -27.57 8.42 -1.45
N ASP A 279 -27.60 9.74 -1.27
CA ASP A 279 -26.72 10.65 -2.01
C ASP A 279 -25.26 10.45 -1.58
N THR A 280 -25.03 10.34 -0.28
CA THR A 280 -23.70 10.02 0.27
C THR A 280 -23.25 8.61 -0.16
N ALA A 281 -24.14 7.63 -0.08
CA ALA A 281 -23.85 6.25 -0.45
C ALA A 281 -23.46 6.11 -1.94
N ILE A 282 -24.15 6.78 -2.85
CA ILE A 282 -23.83 6.77 -4.29
C ILE A 282 -22.44 7.40 -4.55
N ARG A 283 -22.15 8.55 -3.93
CA ARG A 283 -20.83 9.19 -4.09
C ARG A 283 -19.70 8.31 -3.60
N ALA A 284 -19.86 7.70 -2.43
CA ALA A 284 -18.86 6.80 -1.86
C ALA A 284 -18.67 5.54 -2.73
N ALA A 285 -19.77 4.93 -3.20
CA ALA A 285 -19.73 3.76 -4.06
C ALA A 285 -19.04 4.04 -5.40
N VAL A 286 -19.41 5.13 -6.08
CA VAL A 286 -18.83 5.50 -7.39
C VAL A 286 -17.35 5.81 -7.23
N PHE A 287 -16.96 6.69 -6.31
CA PHE A 287 -15.56 7.04 -6.08
C PHE A 287 -14.73 5.80 -5.71
N GLY A 288 -15.25 4.98 -4.79
CA GLY A 288 -14.55 3.75 -4.36
C GLY A 288 -14.36 2.74 -5.48
N ALA A 289 -15.30 2.63 -6.43
CA ALA A 289 -15.24 1.67 -7.51
C ALA A 289 -14.38 2.13 -8.69
N VAL A 290 -14.36 3.44 -9.02
CA VAL A 290 -13.68 3.93 -10.24
C VAL A 290 -12.36 4.66 -9.97
N GLY A 291 -12.10 5.05 -8.73
CA GLY A 291 -10.83 5.68 -8.34
C GLY A 291 -9.64 4.83 -8.77
N THR A 292 -8.60 5.45 -9.32
CA THR A 292 -7.44 4.76 -9.92
C THR A 292 -7.84 3.67 -10.94
N CYS A 293 -8.96 3.85 -11.65
CA CYS A 293 -9.53 2.84 -12.55
C CYS A 293 -9.77 1.47 -11.86
N GLY A 294 -10.26 1.48 -10.59
CA GLY A 294 -10.48 0.25 -9.81
C GLY A 294 -9.20 -0.47 -9.35
N GLN A 295 -8.02 0.15 -9.52
CA GLN A 295 -6.72 -0.47 -9.22
C GLN A 295 -6.19 -0.09 -7.83
N ARG A 296 -7.06 -0.05 -6.82
CA ARG A 296 -6.68 0.06 -5.40
C ARG A 296 -6.97 -1.24 -4.67
N CYS A 297 -6.12 -1.61 -3.73
CA CYS A 297 -6.42 -2.70 -2.82
C CYS A 297 -7.71 -2.45 -2.02
N THR A 298 -8.04 -1.18 -1.75
CA THR A 298 -9.26 -0.72 -1.06
C THR A 298 -10.42 -0.38 -2.01
N SER A 299 -10.33 -0.63 -3.34
CA SER A 299 -11.45 -0.36 -4.26
C SER A 299 -12.72 -1.05 -3.81
N THR A 300 -13.86 -0.34 -3.89
CA THR A 300 -15.18 -0.93 -3.69
C THR A 300 -15.48 -1.85 -4.87
N ARG A 301 -15.61 -3.15 -4.61
CA ARG A 301 -15.91 -4.16 -5.63
C ARG A 301 -17.30 -4.74 -5.49
N ARG A 302 -17.87 -4.69 -4.28
CA ARG A 302 -19.17 -5.26 -3.94
C ARG A 302 -20.03 -4.22 -3.25
N LEU A 303 -21.30 -4.10 -3.70
CA LEU A 303 -22.36 -3.36 -2.99
C LEU A 303 -23.42 -4.36 -2.54
N ILE A 304 -23.67 -4.40 -1.24
CA ILE A 304 -24.67 -5.27 -0.61
C ILE A 304 -25.84 -4.37 -0.22
N VAL A 305 -26.89 -4.37 -1.05
CA VAL A 305 -27.97 -3.38 -0.99
C VAL A 305 -29.26 -4.03 -0.50
N HIS A 306 -29.89 -3.43 0.51
CA HIS A 306 -31.17 -3.94 1.03
C HIS A 306 -32.27 -3.88 -0.05
N GLU A 307 -33.07 -4.92 -0.15
CA GLU A 307 -34.11 -5.08 -1.19
C GLU A 307 -35.09 -3.90 -1.27
N SER A 308 -35.47 -3.32 -0.12
CA SER A 308 -36.45 -2.23 -0.06
C SER A 308 -36.01 -0.92 -0.75
N ILE A 309 -34.71 -0.74 -0.95
CA ILE A 309 -34.14 0.46 -1.60
C ILE A 309 -33.39 0.12 -2.90
N PHE A 310 -33.34 -1.16 -3.27
CA PHE A 310 -32.50 -1.66 -4.35
C PHE A 310 -32.76 -0.97 -5.69
N ASP A 311 -34.03 -0.86 -6.10
CA ASP A 311 -34.38 -0.30 -7.40
C ASP A 311 -34.07 1.21 -7.47
N SER A 312 -34.37 1.97 -6.41
CA SER A 312 -34.05 3.39 -6.36
C SER A 312 -32.56 3.66 -6.31
N PHE A 313 -31.82 2.82 -5.57
CA PHE A 313 -30.36 2.92 -5.48
C PHE A 313 -29.70 2.59 -6.82
N THR A 314 -30.07 1.48 -7.46
CA THR A 314 -29.46 1.06 -8.75
C THR A 314 -29.76 2.05 -9.87
N GLN A 315 -30.97 2.65 -9.94
CA GLN A 315 -31.28 3.72 -10.88
C GLN A 315 -30.37 4.94 -10.68
N SER A 316 -30.15 5.34 -9.42
CA SER A 316 -29.28 6.48 -9.09
C SER A 316 -27.81 6.16 -9.41
N LEU A 317 -27.36 4.93 -9.13
CA LEU A 317 -26.03 4.45 -9.46
C LEU A 317 -25.79 4.44 -10.98
N GLN A 318 -26.73 3.92 -11.76
CA GLN A 318 -26.67 3.92 -13.22
C GLN A 318 -26.55 5.34 -13.77
N LYS A 319 -27.37 6.27 -13.25
CA LYS A 319 -27.30 7.69 -13.63
C LYS A 319 -25.96 8.32 -13.30
N ALA A 320 -25.36 7.98 -12.15
CA ALA A 320 -24.02 8.48 -11.77
C ALA A 320 -22.94 7.98 -12.73
N TYR A 321 -22.98 6.72 -13.11
CA TYR A 321 -22.03 6.14 -14.07
C TYR A 321 -22.10 6.76 -15.47
N THR A 322 -23.28 7.23 -15.91
CA THR A 322 -23.41 7.95 -17.20
C THR A 322 -22.68 9.30 -17.22
N GLN A 323 -22.34 9.85 -16.06
CA GLN A 323 -21.64 11.14 -15.95
C GLN A 323 -20.11 10.98 -15.88
N LEU A 324 -19.60 9.74 -15.83
CA LEU A 324 -18.16 9.48 -15.78
C LEU A 324 -17.51 9.88 -17.10
N ARG A 325 -16.47 10.71 -17.01
CA ARG A 325 -15.61 11.08 -18.13
C ARG A 325 -14.32 10.27 -18.04
N ILE A 326 -14.03 9.54 -19.09
CA ILE A 326 -12.87 8.66 -19.21
C ILE A 326 -11.91 9.28 -20.21
N GLY A 327 -10.66 9.44 -19.83
CA GLY A 327 -9.67 10.06 -20.73
C GLY A 327 -8.33 10.31 -20.07
N ASN A 328 -7.55 11.19 -20.68
CA ASN A 328 -6.22 11.55 -20.17
C ASN A 328 -6.30 11.98 -18.70
N PRO A 329 -5.62 11.28 -17.79
CA PRO A 329 -5.69 11.55 -16.34
C PRO A 329 -5.03 12.89 -15.93
N LEU A 330 -4.24 13.50 -16.81
CA LEU A 330 -3.65 14.83 -16.59
C LEU A 330 -4.63 15.97 -16.92
N ASP A 331 -5.77 15.66 -17.54
CA ASP A 331 -6.88 16.60 -17.72
C ASP A 331 -7.84 16.48 -16.53
N GLU A 332 -7.89 17.50 -15.70
CA GLU A 332 -8.71 17.59 -14.48
C GLU A 332 -10.22 17.39 -14.71
N ASN A 333 -10.67 17.51 -15.98
CA ASN A 333 -12.05 17.24 -16.34
C ASN A 333 -12.38 15.76 -16.42
N ASN A 334 -11.39 14.87 -16.51
CA ASN A 334 -11.59 13.43 -16.56
C ASN A 334 -11.60 12.82 -15.15
N HIS A 335 -12.49 11.83 -14.96
CA HIS A 335 -12.67 11.15 -13.68
C HIS A 335 -11.90 9.83 -13.62
N VAL A 336 -11.72 9.17 -14.77
CA VAL A 336 -11.16 7.81 -14.86
C VAL A 336 -10.06 7.80 -15.92
N GLY A 337 -8.86 7.41 -15.49
CA GLY A 337 -7.71 7.17 -16.35
C GLY A 337 -7.67 5.73 -16.88
N PRO A 338 -6.54 5.32 -17.47
CA PRO A 338 -6.33 3.97 -18.00
C PRO A 338 -6.06 2.93 -16.90
N LEU A 339 -6.14 1.65 -17.26
CA LEU A 339 -5.45 0.55 -16.58
C LEU A 339 -3.95 0.65 -16.83
N ILE A 340 -3.15 -0.02 -16.01
CA ILE A 340 -1.68 0.09 -16.07
C ILE A 340 -1.08 -0.42 -17.38
N ASP A 341 -1.62 -1.49 -17.95
CA ASP A 341 -1.09 -2.13 -19.15
C ASP A 341 -2.13 -3.01 -19.88
N ALA A 342 -1.70 -3.64 -20.96
CA ALA A 342 -2.53 -4.55 -21.77
C ALA A 342 -2.95 -5.80 -20.99
N ASP A 343 -2.12 -6.35 -20.12
CA ASP A 343 -2.45 -7.54 -19.33
C ASP A 343 -3.60 -7.25 -18.35
N ALA A 344 -3.62 -6.04 -17.77
CA ALA A 344 -4.74 -5.59 -16.95
C ALA A 344 -6.04 -5.43 -17.76
N VAL A 345 -5.95 -5.00 -19.01
CA VAL A 345 -7.10 -4.93 -19.94
C VAL A 345 -7.64 -6.32 -20.27
N GLU A 346 -6.76 -7.29 -20.55
CA GLU A 346 -7.20 -8.67 -20.79
C GLU A 346 -7.84 -9.29 -19.54
N THR A 347 -7.24 -9.09 -18.36
CA THR A 347 -7.83 -9.52 -17.08
C THR A 347 -9.24 -8.91 -16.87
N TYR A 348 -9.41 -7.64 -17.23
CA TYR A 348 -10.71 -6.98 -17.19
C TYR A 348 -11.73 -7.64 -18.14
N LYS A 349 -11.34 -7.92 -19.39
CA LYS A 349 -12.21 -8.58 -20.38
C LYS A 349 -12.62 -9.98 -19.95
N ASP A 350 -11.66 -10.76 -19.42
CA ASP A 350 -11.93 -12.10 -18.88
C ASP A 350 -12.94 -12.07 -17.72
N ALA A 351 -12.84 -11.05 -16.87
CA ALA A 351 -13.79 -10.88 -15.76
C ALA A 351 -15.19 -10.52 -16.28
N LEU A 352 -15.32 -9.67 -17.32
CA LEU A 352 -16.63 -9.40 -17.94
C LEU A 352 -17.26 -10.68 -18.49
N ALA A 353 -16.51 -11.52 -19.17
CA ALA A 353 -17.00 -12.79 -19.70
C ALA A 353 -17.47 -13.73 -18.58
N LYS A 354 -16.72 -13.83 -17.49
CA LYS A 354 -17.10 -14.63 -16.32
C LYS A 354 -18.37 -14.15 -15.61
N VAL A 355 -18.62 -12.83 -15.63
CA VAL A 355 -19.89 -12.26 -15.12
C VAL A 355 -21.06 -12.74 -15.98
N GLU A 356 -20.92 -12.73 -17.31
CA GLU A 356 -21.96 -13.21 -18.24
C GLU A 356 -22.18 -14.73 -18.09
N GLU A 357 -21.12 -15.52 -17.98
CA GLU A 357 -21.17 -16.96 -17.74
C GLU A 357 -21.87 -17.31 -16.41
N ALA A 358 -21.72 -16.45 -15.39
CA ALA A 358 -22.38 -16.60 -14.08
C ALA A 358 -23.82 -16.09 -14.08
N GLY A 359 -24.36 -15.62 -15.22
CA GLY A 359 -25.71 -15.10 -15.33
C GLY A 359 -25.91 -13.70 -14.77
N GLY A 360 -24.85 -12.92 -14.59
CA GLY A 360 -24.93 -11.54 -14.17
C GLY A 360 -25.56 -10.63 -15.23
N GLU A 361 -26.37 -9.67 -14.78
CA GLU A 361 -27.02 -8.68 -15.65
C GLU A 361 -26.27 -7.34 -15.61
N TRP A 362 -25.98 -6.77 -16.77
CA TRP A 362 -25.28 -5.48 -16.83
C TRP A 362 -26.23 -4.30 -16.56
N LEU A 363 -26.10 -3.67 -15.41
CA LEU A 363 -26.69 -2.35 -15.16
C LEU A 363 -25.96 -1.27 -15.96
N VAL A 364 -24.62 -1.37 -16.04
CA VAL A 364 -23.76 -0.55 -16.88
C VAL A 364 -22.76 -1.48 -17.58
N PRO A 365 -22.86 -1.70 -18.89
CA PRO A 365 -21.97 -2.60 -19.61
C PRO A 365 -20.57 -2.00 -19.71
N GLY A 366 -19.57 -2.87 -19.51
CA GLY A 366 -18.17 -2.56 -19.66
C GLY A 366 -17.68 -2.63 -21.11
N GLY A 367 -16.35 -2.65 -21.26
CA GLY A 367 -15.67 -2.87 -22.55
C GLY A 367 -14.41 -2.02 -22.69
N ALA A 368 -13.49 -2.47 -23.55
CA ALA A 368 -12.30 -1.71 -23.90
C ALA A 368 -12.67 -0.52 -24.81
N LEU A 369 -12.02 0.62 -24.59
CA LEU A 369 -12.21 1.81 -25.39
C LEU A 369 -11.14 1.89 -26.50
N THR A 370 -11.57 2.30 -27.69
CA THR A 370 -10.72 2.43 -28.87
C THR A 370 -10.88 3.80 -29.52
N GLY A 371 -9.90 4.20 -30.33
CA GLY A 371 -9.91 5.47 -31.06
C GLY A 371 -8.76 6.39 -30.70
N ALA A 372 -8.70 7.56 -31.33
CA ALA A 372 -7.57 8.48 -31.21
C ALA A 372 -7.29 9.00 -29.79
N ALA A 373 -8.32 9.04 -28.92
CA ALA A 373 -8.16 9.45 -27.52
C ALA A 373 -7.63 8.32 -26.60
N TYR A 374 -7.57 7.07 -27.10
CA TYR A 374 -7.26 5.87 -26.33
C TYR A 374 -6.15 5.03 -26.97
N GLN A 375 -5.13 5.70 -27.55
CA GLN A 375 -4.08 5.06 -28.36
C GLN A 375 -3.21 4.06 -27.61
N SER A 376 -3.07 4.21 -26.28
CA SER A 376 -2.35 3.23 -25.47
C SER A 376 -3.01 1.84 -25.43
N GLY A 377 -4.31 1.75 -25.76
CA GLY A 377 -5.08 0.51 -25.63
C GLY A 377 -5.42 0.12 -24.19
N CYS A 378 -5.10 0.97 -23.20
CA CYS A 378 -5.26 0.67 -21.78
C CYS A 378 -6.57 1.22 -21.17
N TYR A 379 -7.39 1.92 -21.95
CA TYR A 379 -8.64 2.51 -21.45
C TYR A 379 -9.80 1.54 -21.50
N VAL A 380 -10.54 1.46 -20.39
CA VAL A 380 -11.74 0.63 -20.28
C VAL A 380 -12.91 1.44 -19.74
N LYS A 381 -14.12 1.02 -20.05
CA LYS A 381 -15.34 1.60 -19.52
C LYS A 381 -15.68 0.94 -18.19
N PRO A 382 -15.82 1.69 -17.06
CA PRO A 382 -16.27 1.13 -15.80
C PRO A 382 -17.62 0.41 -15.95
N ALA A 383 -17.73 -0.78 -15.33
CA ALA A 383 -18.87 -1.67 -15.44
C ALA A 383 -19.57 -1.86 -14.10
N VAL A 384 -20.90 -2.08 -14.14
CA VAL A 384 -21.73 -2.47 -12.99
C VAL A 384 -22.58 -3.66 -13.36
N ALA A 385 -22.43 -4.75 -12.61
CA ALA A 385 -23.20 -5.97 -12.78
C ALA A 385 -24.15 -6.20 -11.60
N LEU A 386 -25.39 -6.56 -11.88
CA LEU A 386 -26.32 -7.17 -10.91
C LEU A 386 -26.06 -8.66 -10.91
N ILE A 387 -25.65 -9.23 -9.78
CA ILE A 387 -25.19 -10.61 -9.70
C ILE A 387 -25.40 -11.16 -8.28
N ASP A 388 -25.61 -12.45 -8.14
CA ASP A 388 -25.75 -13.10 -6.85
C ASP A 388 -24.42 -13.17 -6.11
N HIS A 389 -24.47 -13.07 -4.78
CA HIS A 389 -23.28 -13.02 -3.93
C HIS A 389 -22.46 -14.31 -3.95
N ASP A 390 -23.05 -15.47 -4.25
CA ASP A 390 -22.39 -16.77 -4.32
C ASP A 390 -21.71 -17.07 -5.66
N ALA A 391 -21.84 -16.18 -6.64
CA ALA A 391 -21.16 -16.32 -7.93
C ALA A 391 -19.64 -16.29 -7.76
N ALA A 392 -18.94 -17.29 -8.30
CA ALA A 392 -17.50 -17.47 -8.09
C ALA A 392 -16.66 -16.24 -8.45
N ILE A 393 -17.07 -15.47 -9.47
CA ILE A 393 -16.35 -14.23 -9.86
C ILE A 393 -16.46 -13.13 -8.81
N VAL A 394 -17.55 -13.09 -8.02
CA VAL A 394 -17.75 -12.11 -6.93
C VAL A 394 -16.72 -12.30 -5.81
N HIS A 395 -16.25 -13.54 -5.61
CA HIS A 395 -15.24 -13.88 -4.59
C HIS A 395 -13.79 -13.66 -5.06
N GLN A 396 -13.58 -13.30 -6.33
CA GLN A 396 -12.26 -13.05 -6.90
C GLN A 396 -11.98 -11.54 -6.99
N GLU A 397 -10.80 -11.13 -6.58
CA GLU A 397 -10.36 -9.76 -6.82
C GLU A 397 -10.07 -9.58 -8.32
N THR A 398 -10.86 -8.74 -9.00
CA THR A 398 -10.50 -8.20 -10.32
C THR A 398 -9.99 -6.79 -10.13
N PHE A 399 -8.69 -6.58 -10.40
CA PHE A 399 -8.03 -5.30 -10.15
C PHE A 399 -8.31 -4.30 -11.29
N ALA A 400 -9.61 -4.06 -11.53
CA ALA A 400 -10.16 -3.25 -12.62
C ALA A 400 -11.53 -2.68 -12.20
N PRO A 401 -12.10 -1.69 -12.94
CA PRO A 401 -13.30 -0.98 -12.53
C PRO A 401 -14.58 -1.78 -12.83
N ILE A 402 -14.77 -2.90 -12.14
CA ILE A 402 -16.00 -3.71 -12.16
C ILE A 402 -16.62 -3.68 -10.77
N LEU A 403 -17.88 -3.29 -10.68
CA LEU A 403 -18.65 -3.21 -9.45
C LEU A 403 -19.78 -4.24 -9.49
N TYR A 404 -19.82 -5.12 -8.50
CA TYR A 404 -20.87 -6.12 -8.30
C TYR A 404 -21.93 -5.58 -7.35
N VAL A 405 -23.19 -5.66 -7.70
CA VAL A 405 -24.32 -5.21 -6.87
C VAL A 405 -25.22 -6.40 -6.58
N MET A 406 -25.43 -6.69 -5.32
CA MET A 406 -26.19 -7.82 -4.83
C MET A 406 -27.24 -7.38 -3.80
N LYS A 407 -28.30 -8.16 -3.66
CA LYS A 407 -29.40 -7.89 -2.72
C LYS A 407 -29.20 -8.65 -1.41
N TYR A 408 -29.72 -8.07 -0.34
CA TYR A 408 -30.06 -8.80 0.88
C TYR A 408 -31.46 -8.39 1.35
N ALA A 409 -32.18 -9.27 2.08
CA ALA A 409 -33.57 -9.07 2.46
C ALA A 409 -33.79 -9.04 3.98
N GLY A 410 -32.89 -9.64 4.73
CA GLY A 410 -32.97 -9.75 6.20
C GLY A 410 -32.41 -8.57 6.96
N GLY A 411 -31.93 -8.84 8.17
CA GLY A 411 -31.31 -7.84 9.01
C GLY A 411 -29.84 -7.56 8.65
N ILE A 412 -29.21 -6.70 9.45
CA ILE A 412 -27.80 -6.32 9.25
C ILE A 412 -26.85 -7.53 9.35
N GLU A 413 -27.21 -8.56 10.12
CA GLU A 413 -26.43 -9.78 10.29
C GLU A 413 -26.29 -10.57 8.97
N GLU A 414 -27.32 -10.61 8.12
CA GLU A 414 -27.25 -11.21 6.79
C GLU A 414 -26.27 -10.43 5.89
N ALA A 415 -26.38 -9.11 5.87
CA ALA A 415 -25.48 -8.28 5.07
C ALA A 415 -24.02 -8.42 5.52
N ILE A 416 -23.75 -8.51 6.83
CA ILE A 416 -22.43 -8.77 7.40
C ILE A 416 -21.93 -10.16 7.00
N ALA A 417 -22.78 -11.18 7.02
CA ALA A 417 -22.40 -12.53 6.59
C ALA A 417 -21.96 -12.54 5.12
N ILE A 418 -22.73 -11.93 4.21
CA ILE A 418 -22.37 -11.77 2.80
C ILE A 418 -21.06 -10.97 2.64
N GLN A 419 -20.88 -9.91 3.43
CA GLN A 419 -19.64 -9.13 3.40
C GLN A 419 -18.43 -9.98 3.78
N ASN A 420 -18.54 -10.84 4.79
CA ASN A 420 -17.44 -11.63 5.35
C ASN A 420 -17.13 -12.92 4.57
N GLU A 421 -17.95 -13.33 3.58
CA GLU A 421 -17.82 -14.59 2.81
C GLU A 421 -16.52 -14.67 1.97
N VAL A 422 -15.93 -13.53 1.61
CA VAL A 422 -14.71 -13.50 0.78
C VAL A 422 -13.46 -13.81 1.58
N SER A 423 -12.44 -14.32 0.92
CA SER A 423 -11.17 -14.69 1.55
C SER A 423 -10.31 -13.49 1.98
N GLN A 424 -10.59 -12.30 1.45
CA GLN A 424 -9.90 -11.06 1.80
C GLN A 424 -10.60 -10.34 2.95
N GLY A 425 -9.84 -9.52 3.71
CA GLY A 425 -10.37 -8.73 4.83
C GLY A 425 -9.62 -7.41 5.00
N LEU A 426 -9.47 -6.62 3.91
CA LEU A 426 -8.75 -5.35 3.97
C LEU A 426 -9.67 -4.23 4.48
N SER A 427 -10.68 -3.86 3.69
CA SER A 427 -11.54 -2.71 3.97
C SER A 427 -13.01 -3.02 3.72
N SER A 428 -13.87 -2.40 4.50
CA SER A 428 -15.32 -2.53 4.41
C SER A 428 -15.99 -1.23 4.84
N SER A 429 -17.25 -1.07 4.46
CA SER A 429 -18.04 0.07 4.92
C SER A 429 -19.52 -0.26 5.05
N ILE A 430 -20.21 0.48 5.92
CA ILE A 430 -21.66 0.49 6.03
C ILE A 430 -22.19 1.91 5.84
N MET A 431 -23.22 2.05 5.04
CA MET A 431 -24.03 3.27 4.90
C MET A 431 -25.32 3.09 5.69
N SER A 432 -25.42 3.74 6.84
CA SER A 432 -26.56 3.64 7.76
C SER A 432 -26.61 4.84 8.68
N LEU A 433 -27.82 5.35 8.93
CA LEU A 433 -28.10 6.33 9.98
C LEU A 433 -28.65 5.68 11.26
N ASN A 434 -28.75 4.34 11.29
CA ASN A 434 -29.19 3.57 12.44
C ASN A 434 -27.98 3.17 13.29
N ILE A 435 -27.89 3.70 14.50
CA ILE A 435 -26.80 3.43 15.43
C ILE A 435 -26.65 1.94 15.77
N GLN A 436 -27.75 1.19 15.83
CA GLN A 436 -27.70 -0.24 16.16
C GLN A 436 -27.04 -1.03 15.02
N GLU A 437 -27.34 -0.71 13.75
CA GLU A 437 -26.70 -1.33 12.60
C GLU A 437 -25.21 -1.01 12.55
N THR A 438 -24.83 0.25 12.79
CA THR A 438 -23.43 0.67 12.74
C THR A 438 -22.59 0.07 13.86
N GLU A 439 -23.11 0.02 15.11
CA GLU A 439 -22.41 -0.60 16.25
C GLU A 439 -22.32 -2.13 16.09
N THR A 440 -23.35 -2.77 15.52
CA THR A 440 -23.29 -4.20 15.17
C THR A 440 -22.19 -4.47 14.14
N PHE A 441 -22.12 -3.65 13.08
CA PHE A 441 -21.11 -3.77 12.04
C PHE A 441 -19.67 -3.57 12.59
N LEU A 442 -19.48 -2.67 13.54
CA LEU A 442 -18.17 -2.39 14.16
C LEU A 442 -17.83 -3.35 15.32
N SER A 443 -18.77 -4.20 15.75
CA SER A 443 -18.54 -5.15 16.84
C SER A 443 -17.59 -6.28 16.43
N HIS A 444 -17.13 -7.08 17.40
CA HIS A 444 -16.24 -8.22 17.16
C HIS A 444 -16.90 -9.39 16.38
N TRP A 445 -18.20 -9.39 16.21
CA TRP A 445 -18.93 -10.30 15.32
C TRP A 445 -19.46 -9.61 14.05
N GLY A 446 -19.04 -8.35 13.83
CA GLY A 446 -19.38 -7.54 12.67
C GLY A 446 -18.43 -7.77 11.50
N SER A 447 -17.93 -6.69 10.92
CA SER A 447 -16.95 -6.77 9.83
C SER A 447 -15.65 -7.44 10.28
N ASP A 448 -15.15 -8.38 9.50
CA ASP A 448 -13.88 -9.09 9.72
C ASP A 448 -12.68 -8.42 9.03
N CYS A 449 -12.83 -7.19 8.55
CA CYS A 449 -11.79 -6.42 7.89
C CYS A 449 -10.91 -5.65 8.89
N GLY A 450 -9.68 -5.39 8.48
CA GLY A 450 -8.78 -4.52 9.25
C GLY A 450 -9.22 -3.05 9.27
N ILE A 451 -10.00 -2.62 8.26
CA ILE A 451 -10.59 -1.28 8.15
C ILE A 451 -12.11 -1.42 8.02
N ALA A 452 -12.86 -0.85 8.96
CA ALA A 452 -14.31 -0.85 8.94
C ALA A 452 -14.83 0.58 9.11
N ASN A 453 -15.48 1.10 8.07
CA ASN A 453 -15.90 2.49 7.97
C ASN A 453 -17.42 2.64 8.11
N VAL A 454 -17.87 3.79 8.58
CA VAL A 454 -19.29 4.14 8.67
C VAL A 454 -19.55 5.43 7.92
N ASN A 455 -20.49 5.43 6.99
CA ASN A 455 -20.90 6.59 6.18
C ASN A 455 -19.78 7.26 5.39
N ILE A 456 -18.74 6.50 5.07
CA ILE A 456 -17.64 6.84 4.16
C ILE A 456 -17.32 5.59 3.32
N GLY A 457 -16.64 5.74 2.18
CA GLY A 457 -16.29 4.62 1.31
C GLY A 457 -15.20 3.71 1.88
N THR A 458 -14.89 2.63 1.14
CA THR A 458 -13.83 1.67 1.50
C THR A 458 -12.43 2.22 1.23
N SER A 459 -12.26 3.23 0.37
CA SER A 459 -11.01 3.91 0.05
C SER A 459 -10.92 5.23 0.82
N GLY A 460 -9.99 5.35 1.75
CA GLY A 460 -9.86 6.55 2.58
C GLY A 460 -9.10 6.26 3.85
N ALA A 461 -7.89 5.72 3.71
CA ALA A 461 -6.98 5.58 4.84
C ALA A 461 -6.41 6.96 5.22
N GLU A 462 -6.34 7.23 6.52
CA GLU A 462 -5.70 8.41 7.08
C GLU A 462 -4.38 8.02 7.74
N ILE A 463 -3.34 8.84 7.55
CA ILE A 463 -1.97 8.55 8.02
C ILE A 463 -1.90 8.31 9.55
N GLY A 464 -2.78 8.91 10.34
CA GLY A 464 -2.83 8.70 11.79
C GLY A 464 -3.30 7.31 12.23
N GLY A 465 -4.04 6.59 11.38
CA GLY A 465 -4.51 5.24 11.61
C GLY A 465 -3.52 4.16 11.17
N ALA A 466 -3.57 3.00 11.80
CA ALA A 466 -2.84 1.84 11.32
C ALA A 466 -3.58 1.26 10.10
N PHE A 467 -2.88 1.09 8.98
CA PHE A 467 -3.40 0.51 7.74
C PHE A 467 -3.05 -0.97 7.66
N GLY A 468 -4.01 -1.79 7.26
CA GLY A 468 -3.78 -3.21 7.00
C GLY A 468 -5.04 -4.06 7.09
N GLY A 469 -4.92 -5.30 6.65
CA GLY A 469 -6.02 -6.25 6.54
C GLY A 469 -5.83 -7.53 7.34
N GLU A 470 -6.84 -8.37 7.22
CA GLU A 470 -6.94 -9.69 7.82
C GLU A 470 -7.11 -10.76 6.73
N LYS A 471 -7.12 -12.02 7.10
CA LYS A 471 -7.32 -13.17 6.21
C LYS A 471 -6.28 -13.20 5.06
N GLU A 472 -6.72 -13.42 3.81
CA GLU A 472 -5.82 -13.47 2.64
C GLU A 472 -5.30 -12.09 2.18
N THR A 473 -5.72 -11.00 2.81
CA THR A 473 -5.07 -9.70 2.63
C THR A 473 -3.68 -9.66 3.27
N GLY A 474 -3.38 -10.59 4.15
CA GLY A 474 -2.06 -10.70 4.78
C GLY A 474 -2.12 -10.41 6.27
N GLY A 475 -1.17 -9.62 6.76
CA GLY A 475 -1.12 -9.31 8.19
C GLY A 475 0.01 -8.36 8.55
N GLY A 476 -0.14 -7.76 9.71
CA GLY A 476 0.64 -6.62 10.15
C GLY A 476 -0.13 -5.33 9.98
N ARG A 477 0.54 -4.21 10.22
CA ARG A 477 -0.02 -2.87 9.98
C ARG A 477 1.08 -1.93 9.51
N GLU A 478 0.71 -1.05 8.59
CA GLU A 478 1.56 0.03 8.07
C GLU A 478 1.02 1.40 8.49
N SER A 479 1.69 2.46 8.08
CA SER A 479 1.30 3.84 8.27
C SER A 479 1.30 4.29 9.73
N GLY A 480 0.16 4.65 10.32
CA GLY A 480 0.05 5.34 11.60
C GLY A 480 -0.04 4.46 12.85
N SER A 481 -0.55 5.08 13.92
CA SER A 481 -0.77 4.44 15.22
C SER A 481 0.50 3.77 15.77
N ASP A 482 0.43 2.48 16.07
CA ASP A 482 1.54 1.69 16.61
C ASP A 482 2.25 0.82 15.57
N ALA A 483 2.02 1.05 14.27
CA ALA A 483 2.66 0.33 13.17
C ALA A 483 4.20 0.35 13.25
N TRP A 484 4.80 1.41 13.84
CA TRP A 484 6.23 1.50 14.09
C TRP A 484 6.81 0.31 14.87
N LYS A 485 6.00 -0.37 15.69
CA LYS A 485 6.44 -1.55 16.46
C LYS A 485 6.83 -2.73 15.58
N ALA A 486 6.27 -2.82 14.35
CA ALA A 486 6.66 -3.83 13.37
C ALA A 486 8.12 -3.68 12.92
N TYR A 487 8.64 -2.47 12.94
CA TYR A 487 10.02 -2.12 12.56
C TYR A 487 11.03 -2.22 13.70
N MET A 488 10.62 -2.74 14.86
CA MET A 488 11.49 -2.82 16.04
C MET A 488 11.41 -4.20 16.70
N ARG A 489 12.48 -4.58 17.38
CA ARG A 489 12.47 -5.73 18.27
C ARG A 489 12.20 -5.27 19.71
N ARG A 490 11.20 -5.84 20.32
CA ARG A 490 10.90 -5.63 21.73
C ARG A 490 11.84 -6.47 22.59
N GLN A 491 12.42 -5.84 23.62
CA GLN A 491 13.30 -6.47 24.59
C GLN A 491 12.78 -6.26 25.99
N THR A 492 12.59 -7.33 26.74
CA THR A 492 12.26 -7.30 28.16
C THR A 492 13.54 -7.28 28.98
N ASN A 493 13.64 -6.36 29.93
CA ASN A 493 14.82 -6.15 30.78
C ASN A 493 14.44 -6.21 32.24
N THR A 494 15.20 -6.96 33.03
CA THR A 494 15.08 -6.98 34.48
C THR A 494 16.42 -6.53 35.08
N ILE A 495 16.39 -5.52 35.92
CA ILE A 495 17.55 -5.02 36.64
C ILE A 495 17.42 -5.34 38.10
N ASN A 496 18.33 -6.12 38.65
CA ASN A 496 18.50 -6.32 40.08
C ASN A 496 19.43 -5.23 40.61
N PHE A 497 18.93 -4.39 41.50
CA PHE A 497 19.74 -3.35 42.16
C PHE A 497 19.97 -3.66 43.67
N SER A 498 19.83 -4.95 44.05
CA SER A 498 20.22 -5.50 45.35
C SER A 498 21.52 -6.30 45.24
N LYS A 499 22.01 -6.76 46.40
CA LYS A 499 23.11 -7.76 46.48
C LYS A 499 22.58 -9.20 46.56
N ASP A 500 21.28 -9.39 46.76
CA ASP A 500 20.64 -10.68 46.84
C ASP A 500 20.18 -11.14 45.47
N LEU A 501 20.34 -12.42 45.18
CA LEU A 501 19.82 -13.06 43.96
C LEU A 501 18.72 -14.05 44.35
N PRO A 502 17.47 -13.60 44.47
CA PRO A 502 16.37 -14.52 44.70
C PRO A 502 16.17 -15.43 43.49
N LEU A 503 16.52 -16.69 43.63
CA LEU A 503 16.35 -17.69 42.60
C LEU A 503 14.87 -18.06 42.47
N ALA A 504 14.44 -18.35 41.26
CA ALA A 504 13.09 -18.82 41.00
C ALA A 504 12.83 -20.15 41.72
N GLN A 505 11.61 -20.39 42.14
CA GLN A 505 11.14 -21.65 42.75
C GLN A 505 11.84 -22.03 44.08
N GLY A 506 12.45 -21.06 44.79
CA GLY A 506 13.06 -21.31 46.09
C GLY A 506 14.30 -22.23 46.08
N ILE A 507 14.96 -22.37 44.92
CA ILE A 507 16.22 -23.11 44.80
C ILE A 507 17.31 -22.34 45.57
N VAL A 508 18.02 -23.04 46.46
CA VAL A 508 19.15 -22.53 47.25
C VAL A 508 20.41 -23.28 46.85
N PHE A 509 21.48 -22.58 46.56
CA PHE A 509 22.81 -23.17 46.40
C PHE A 509 23.67 -22.79 47.61
N ASP A 510 24.24 -23.78 48.25
CA ASP A 510 25.27 -23.61 49.31
C ASP A 510 26.61 -23.32 48.61
N LEU A 511 26.89 -22.04 48.32
CA LEU A 511 28.11 -21.55 47.71
C LEU A 511 29.00 -20.81 48.73
#